data_7039dc749889a5fdc0d81d985a35830d
#
_entry.id   7039dc749889a5fdc0d81d985a35830d
#
_cell.length_a   1.000
_cell.length_b   1.000
_cell.length_c   1.000
_cell.angle_alpha   90.00
_cell.angle_beta   90.00
_cell.angle_gamma   90.00
#
_symmetry.space_group_name_H-M   'P 1'
#
loop_
_entity.id
_entity.type
_entity.pdbx_description
1 polymer ?
#
loop_
_entity_poly.entity_id
_entity_poly.type
_entity_poly.pdbx_seq_one_letter_code
_entity_poly.pdbx_strand_id
1 'polypeptide(L)'
;MREEYTNEELAIRIKAGRRDLLPLLWAKNKRSIYLMAVKYRTIIRQHAFVDLEDFLQCGYFALVGAVEAYNPAKGWKLSAYLNFAYKKQVYAMFGNAREGDAYIFPPAPSSLNVPIENKDGHETEVMDLLEDENAGRLEEDCEK
;
A
#
# COMPACT_ATOMS: atom_id res chain seq x y z
N MET A 1 -23.84 -1.94 30.55
CA MET A 1 -23.32 -0.70 29.93
C MET A 1 -22.12 -1.06 29.06
N ARG A 2 -22.20 -0.83 27.77
CA ARG A 2 -21.02 -0.89 26.92
C ARG A 2 -20.23 0.39 27.18
N GLU A 3 -19.05 0.28 27.77
CA GLU A 3 -18.14 1.42 27.87
C GLU A 3 -17.83 1.87 26.45
N GLU A 4 -18.31 3.04 26.10
CA GLU A 4 -18.13 3.62 24.76
C GLU A 4 -16.78 4.34 24.74
N TYR A 5 -15.71 3.57 24.56
CA TYR A 5 -14.36 4.12 24.44
C TYR A 5 -14.24 5.01 23.21
N THR A 6 -13.58 6.14 23.35
CA THR A 6 -13.17 6.97 22.22
C THR A 6 -12.06 6.29 21.43
N ASN A 7 -11.82 6.73 20.19
CA ASN A 7 -10.73 6.19 19.38
C ASN A 7 -9.36 6.40 20.04
N GLU A 8 -9.19 7.52 20.71
CA GLU A 8 -7.98 7.90 21.43
C GLU A 8 -7.74 7.00 22.65
N GLU A 9 -8.78 6.72 23.43
CA GLU A 9 -8.70 5.80 24.58
C GLU A 9 -8.38 4.37 24.13
N LEU A 10 -9.00 3.91 23.03
CA LEU A 10 -8.69 2.61 22.45
C LEU A 10 -7.22 2.54 21.99
N ALA A 11 -6.74 3.58 21.33
CA ALA A 11 -5.35 3.64 20.86
C ALA A 11 -4.35 3.55 22.03
N ILE A 12 -4.59 4.29 23.12
CA ILE A 12 -3.75 4.25 24.31
C ILE A 12 -3.74 2.86 24.94
N ARG A 13 -4.91 2.23 25.08
CA ARG A 13 -5.05 0.89 25.70
C ARG A 13 -4.41 -0.20 24.83
N ILE A 14 -4.56 -0.13 23.50
CA ILE A 14 -3.94 -1.08 22.57
C ILE A 14 -2.42 -0.93 22.63
N LYS A 15 -1.91 0.30 22.64
CA LYS A 15 -0.48 0.59 22.79
C LYS A 15 0.08 0.09 24.13
N ALA A 16 -0.72 0.09 25.19
CA ALA A 16 -0.38 -0.47 26.49
C ALA A 16 -0.44 -2.02 26.55
N GLY A 17 -0.74 -2.70 25.43
CA GLY A 17 -0.75 -4.16 25.33
C GLY A 17 -2.13 -4.81 25.16
N ARG A 18 -3.23 -4.06 25.24
CA ARG A 18 -4.61 -4.56 25.08
C ARG A 18 -4.97 -4.73 23.59
N ARG A 19 -4.26 -5.62 22.91
CA ARG A 19 -4.47 -5.91 21.46
C ARG A 19 -5.84 -6.52 21.17
N ASP A 20 -6.50 -7.09 22.15
CA ASP A 20 -7.88 -7.59 22.08
C ASP A 20 -8.90 -6.49 21.70
N LEU A 21 -8.56 -5.21 21.90
CA LEU A 21 -9.40 -4.06 21.53
C LEU A 21 -9.22 -3.60 20.06
N LEU A 22 -8.25 -4.14 19.33
CA LEU A 22 -7.99 -3.76 17.94
C LEU A 22 -9.18 -4.01 17.01
N PRO A 23 -9.92 -5.14 17.08
CA PRO A 23 -11.13 -5.34 16.28
C PRO A 23 -12.20 -4.29 16.55
N LEU A 24 -12.34 -3.82 17.79
CA LEU A 24 -13.29 -2.77 18.13
C LEU A 24 -12.89 -1.43 17.52
N LEU A 25 -11.60 -1.08 17.57
CA LEU A 25 -11.07 0.12 16.94
C LEU A 25 -11.24 0.07 15.42
N TRP A 26 -11.01 -1.09 14.79
CA TRP A 26 -11.24 -1.34 13.38
C TRP A 26 -12.70 -1.11 13.01
N ALA A 27 -13.64 -1.72 13.73
CA ALA A 27 -15.06 -1.57 13.47
C ALA A 27 -15.52 -0.11 13.51
N LYS A 28 -15.00 0.67 14.47
CA LYS A 28 -15.30 2.11 14.58
C LYS A 28 -14.76 2.94 13.41
N ASN A 29 -13.62 2.57 12.85
CA ASN A 29 -12.93 3.34 11.81
C ASN A 29 -13.15 2.79 10.39
N LYS A 30 -13.75 1.60 10.23
CA LYS A 30 -13.96 0.94 8.94
C LYS A 30 -14.62 1.85 7.89
N ARG A 31 -15.65 2.61 8.29
CA ARG A 31 -16.34 3.54 7.39
C ARG A 31 -15.43 4.68 6.91
N SER A 32 -14.63 5.25 7.81
CA SER A 32 -13.67 6.31 7.46
C SER A 32 -12.59 5.80 6.53
N ILE A 33 -12.10 4.59 6.77
CA ILE A 33 -11.11 3.91 5.91
C ILE A 33 -11.70 3.64 4.53
N TYR A 34 -12.93 3.16 4.45
CA TYR A 34 -13.63 2.97 3.19
C TYR A 34 -13.74 4.27 2.38
N LEU A 35 -14.10 5.38 3.02
CA LEU A 35 -14.17 6.69 2.37
C LEU A 35 -12.80 7.17 1.88
N MET A 36 -11.72 6.87 2.60
CA MET A 36 -10.36 7.14 2.14
C MET A 36 -10.00 6.27 0.92
N ALA A 37 -10.35 4.98 0.94
CA ALA A 37 -10.09 4.06 -0.16
C ALA A 37 -10.81 4.47 -1.45
N VAL A 38 -12.06 4.92 -1.36
CA VAL A 38 -12.86 5.35 -2.52
C VAL A 38 -12.23 6.56 -3.25
N LYS A 39 -11.44 7.39 -2.56
CA LYS A 39 -10.70 8.50 -3.21
C LYS A 39 -9.71 8.01 -4.27
N TYR A 40 -9.22 6.78 -4.15
CA TYR A 40 -8.27 6.17 -5.09
C TYR A 40 -8.95 5.37 -6.22
N ARG A 41 -10.28 5.51 -6.39
CA ARG A 41 -11.05 4.79 -7.43
C ARG A 41 -10.48 4.95 -8.84
N THR A 42 -9.95 6.13 -9.18
CA THR A 42 -9.34 6.38 -10.49
C THR A 42 -8.12 5.51 -10.69
N ILE A 43 -7.28 5.37 -9.66
CA ILE A 43 -6.07 4.55 -9.68
C ILE A 43 -6.45 3.07 -9.79
N ILE A 44 -7.45 2.61 -9.03
CA ILE A 44 -7.96 1.24 -9.11
C ILE A 44 -8.40 0.88 -10.54
N ARG A 45 -9.04 1.83 -11.24
CA ARG A 45 -9.48 1.61 -12.65
C ARG A 45 -8.32 1.55 -13.63
N GLN A 46 -7.21 2.22 -13.35
CA GLN A 46 -6.03 2.25 -14.22
C GLN A 46 -5.10 1.05 -14.01
N HIS A 47 -5.16 0.39 -12.85
CA HIS A 47 -4.30 -0.71 -12.48
C HIS A 47 -5.12 -2.00 -12.34
N ALA A 48 -5.04 -2.89 -13.32
CA ALA A 48 -5.79 -4.15 -13.36
C ALA A 48 -5.46 -5.13 -12.22
N PHE A 49 -4.34 -4.93 -11.53
CA PHE A 49 -3.84 -5.81 -10.47
C PHE A 49 -4.14 -5.33 -9.05
N VAL A 50 -4.87 -4.22 -8.92
CA VAL A 50 -5.18 -3.61 -7.63
C VAL A 50 -6.69 -3.40 -7.54
N ASP A 51 -7.29 -3.82 -6.46
CA ASP A 51 -8.71 -3.65 -6.23
C ASP A 51 -9.02 -2.84 -4.95
N LEU A 52 -10.29 -2.66 -4.65
CA LEU A 52 -10.73 -1.92 -3.46
C LEU A 52 -10.32 -2.64 -2.17
N GLU A 53 -10.27 -3.97 -2.18
CA GLU A 53 -9.89 -4.78 -1.02
C GLU A 53 -8.43 -4.51 -0.61
N ASP A 54 -7.52 -4.34 -1.57
CA ASP A 54 -6.13 -3.99 -1.32
C ASP A 54 -6.02 -2.66 -0.57
N PHE A 55 -6.81 -1.66 -0.98
CA PHE A 55 -6.87 -0.36 -0.29
C PHE A 55 -7.49 -0.45 1.11
N LEU A 56 -8.44 -1.37 1.32
CA LEU A 56 -8.99 -1.62 2.66
C LEU A 56 -7.97 -2.32 3.56
N GLN A 57 -7.18 -3.24 3.03
CA GLN A 57 -6.06 -3.86 3.75
C GLN A 57 -5.00 -2.83 4.14
N CYS A 58 -4.63 -1.92 3.23
CA CYS A 58 -3.78 -0.78 3.56
C CYS A 58 -4.35 0.01 4.75
N GLY A 59 -5.67 0.17 4.81
CA GLY A 59 -6.36 0.82 5.91
C GLY A 59 -6.18 0.12 7.26
N TYR A 60 -6.18 -1.20 7.27
CA TYR A 60 -5.92 -1.98 8.48
C TYR A 60 -4.48 -1.78 8.99
N PHE A 61 -3.49 -1.91 8.11
CA PHE A 61 -2.09 -1.67 8.46
C PHE A 61 -1.85 -0.22 8.88
N ALA A 62 -2.50 0.73 8.22
CA ALA A 62 -2.43 2.14 8.59
C ALA A 62 -3.01 2.39 9.99
N LEU A 63 -4.10 1.70 10.35
CA LEU A 63 -4.69 1.82 11.68
C LEU A 63 -3.73 1.32 12.77
N VAL A 64 -3.09 0.17 12.54
CA VAL A 64 -2.07 -0.37 13.46
C VAL A 64 -0.90 0.61 13.59
N GLY A 65 -0.37 1.09 12.48
CA GLY A 65 0.73 2.07 12.48
C GLY A 65 0.35 3.40 13.13
N ALA A 66 -0.90 3.85 12.96
CA ALA A 66 -1.40 5.06 13.61
C ALA A 66 -1.47 4.89 15.14
N VAL A 67 -1.89 3.72 15.64
CA VAL A 67 -1.90 3.41 17.08
C VAL A 67 -0.48 3.42 17.64
N GLU A 68 0.48 2.81 16.94
CA GLU A 68 1.88 2.78 17.37
C GLU A 68 2.50 4.18 17.42
N ALA A 69 2.21 5.02 16.43
CA ALA A 69 2.70 6.39 16.36
C ALA A 69 1.95 7.37 17.26
N TYR A 70 0.76 6.98 17.75
CA TYR A 70 -0.10 7.87 18.52
C TYR A 70 0.58 8.39 19.78
N ASN A 71 0.57 9.72 19.95
CA ASN A 71 1.07 10.40 21.13
C ASN A 71 0.03 11.40 21.66
N PRO A 72 -0.61 11.09 22.79
CA PRO A 72 -1.64 11.97 23.36
C PRO A 72 -1.09 13.34 23.79
N ALA A 73 0.20 13.44 24.12
CA ALA A 73 0.84 14.71 24.50
C ALA A 73 0.85 15.75 23.37
N LYS A 74 0.75 15.33 22.11
CA LYS A 74 0.69 16.25 20.96
C LYS A 74 -0.69 16.87 20.74
N GLY A 75 -1.72 16.40 21.43
CA GLY A 75 -3.08 16.94 21.34
C GLY A 75 -3.81 16.67 20.01
N TRP A 76 -3.25 15.85 19.12
CA TRP A 76 -3.86 15.51 17.84
C TRP A 76 -4.77 14.30 17.95
N LYS A 77 -5.86 14.30 17.19
CA LYS A 77 -6.78 13.15 17.12
C LYS A 77 -6.14 11.97 16.41
N LEU A 78 -6.54 10.75 16.78
CA LEU A 78 -6.10 9.53 16.12
C LEU A 78 -6.35 9.56 14.60
N SER A 79 -7.43 10.20 14.16
CA SER A 79 -7.77 10.34 12.74
C SER A 79 -6.68 11.06 11.91
N ALA A 80 -5.94 12.00 12.51
CA ALA A 80 -4.84 12.68 11.82
C ALA A 80 -3.67 11.70 11.57
N TYR A 81 -3.31 10.89 12.58
CA TYR A 81 -2.30 9.85 12.43
C TYR A 81 -2.74 8.79 11.41
N LEU A 82 -4.02 8.39 11.44
CA LEU A 82 -4.58 7.43 10.50
C LEU A 82 -4.49 7.92 9.05
N ASN A 83 -4.86 9.17 8.78
CA ASN A 83 -4.76 9.76 7.43
C ASN A 83 -3.33 9.76 6.90
N PHE A 84 -2.37 10.12 7.74
CA PHE A 84 -0.96 10.11 7.35
C PHE A 84 -0.44 8.70 7.11
N ALA A 85 -0.72 7.78 8.04
CA ALA A 85 -0.32 6.38 7.92
C ALA A 85 -0.97 5.71 6.70
N TYR A 86 -2.23 6.04 6.39
CA TYR A 86 -2.96 5.51 5.23
C TYR A 86 -2.28 5.89 3.91
N LYS A 87 -1.96 7.18 3.74
CA LYS A 87 -1.21 7.63 2.56
C LYS A 87 0.11 6.87 2.42
N LYS A 88 0.87 6.77 3.50
CA LYS A 88 2.16 6.05 3.50
C LYS A 88 1.99 4.58 3.05
N GLN A 89 0.97 3.88 3.56
CA GLN A 89 0.70 2.49 3.18
C GLN A 89 0.29 2.35 1.72
N VAL A 90 -0.59 3.22 1.23
CA VAL A 90 -1.02 3.21 -0.18
C VAL A 90 0.18 3.42 -1.11
N TYR A 91 1.04 4.37 -0.82
CA TYR A 91 2.23 4.60 -1.65
C TYR A 91 3.25 3.48 -1.55
N ALA A 92 3.44 2.89 -0.38
CA ALA A 92 4.31 1.73 -0.20
C ALA A 92 3.84 0.52 -1.02
N MET A 93 2.54 0.32 -1.19
CA MET A 93 1.97 -0.72 -2.03
C MET A 93 2.43 -0.60 -3.50
N PHE A 94 2.67 0.61 -3.99
CA PHE A 94 3.17 0.87 -5.34
C PHE A 94 4.70 1.02 -5.41
N GLY A 95 5.44 0.70 -4.35
CA GLY A 95 6.90 0.79 -4.31
C GLY A 95 7.46 2.21 -4.19
N ASN A 96 6.62 3.24 -4.02
CA ASN A 96 7.02 4.65 -3.94
C ASN A 96 7.06 5.19 -2.51
N ALA A 97 7.72 4.47 -1.61
CA ALA A 97 7.88 4.87 -0.22
C ALA A 97 9.02 5.90 -0.03
N ARG A 98 9.04 7.02 -0.78
CA ARG A 98 10.01 8.10 -0.54
C ARG A 98 9.41 9.17 0.36
N GLU A 99 10.06 9.42 1.49
CA GLU A 99 9.76 10.60 2.31
C GLU A 99 10.26 11.86 1.58
N GLY A 100 9.35 12.83 1.38
CA GLY A 100 9.69 14.17 0.92
C GLY A 100 9.40 14.53 -0.52
N ASP A 101 9.18 13.56 -1.41
CA ASP A 101 8.79 13.81 -2.80
C ASP A 101 7.28 13.72 -3.00
N ALA A 102 6.77 14.50 -3.95
CA ALA A 102 5.39 14.35 -4.40
C ALA A 102 5.16 12.89 -4.85
N TYR A 103 4.25 12.21 -4.18
CA TYR A 103 3.92 10.83 -4.50
C TYR A 103 3.32 10.74 -5.91
N ILE A 104 4.06 10.15 -6.81
CA ILE A 104 3.62 9.87 -8.18
C ILE A 104 3.31 8.38 -8.26
N PHE A 105 2.07 8.04 -8.58
CA PHE A 105 1.74 6.65 -8.84
C PHE A 105 2.44 6.19 -10.12
N PRO A 106 3.09 5.01 -10.11
CA PRO A 106 3.70 4.48 -11.31
C PRO A 106 2.63 4.25 -12.37
N PRO A 107 2.99 4.29 -13.67
CA PRO A 107 2.08 3.88 -14.72
C PRO A 107 1.62 2.44 -14.50
N ALA A 108 0.44 2.11 -15.00
CA ALA A 108 -0.06 0.74 -14.93
C ALA A 108 0.96 -0.22 -15.55
N PRO A 109 1.26 -1.35 -14.89
CA PRO A 109 2.15 -2.34 -15.45
C PRO A 109 1.56 -2.89 -16.74
N SER A 110 2.38 -3.02 -17.78
CA SER A 110 2.00 -3.69 -19.02
C SER A 110 2.35 -5.17 -18.98
N SER A 111 1.56 -5.97 -19.69
CA SER A 111 1.87 -7.40 -19.84
C SER A 111 3.12 -7.60 -20.67
N LEU A 112 3.98 -8.52 -20.28
CA LEU A 112 5.14 -8.93 -21.06
C LEU A 112 4.76 -9.81 -22.26
N ASN A 113 3.54 -10.39 -22.24
CA ASN A 113 3.01 -11.24 -23.31
C ASN A 113 2.23 -10.43 -24.38
N VAL A 114 2.50 -9.13 -24.49
CA VAL A 114 1.91 -8.33 -25.56
C VAL A 114 2.63 -8.66 -26.85
N PRO A 115 1.92 -9.12 -27.91
CA PRO A 115 2.53 -9.34 -29.20
C PRO A 115 2.96 -8.01 -29.83
N ILE A 116 4.17 -7.96 -30.32
CA ILE A 116 4.74 -6.83 -31.04
C ILE A 116 5.17 -7.32 -32.44
N GLU A 117 4.80 -6.54 -33.44
CA GLU A 117 5.27 -6.80 -34.81
C GLU A 117 6.66 -6.22 -34.98
N ASN A 118 7.65 -7.08 -35.31
CA ASN A 118 9.00 -6.67 -35.62
C ASN A 118 9.04 -6.04 -37.02
N LYS A 119 10.13 -5.30 -37.32
CA LYS A 119 10.36 -4.67 -38.63
C LYS A 119 10.33 -5.65 -39.78
N ASP A 120 10.52 -6.93 -39.52
CA ASP A 120 10.53 -8.02 -40.51
C ASP A 120 9.16 -8.73 -40.65
N GLY A 121 8.10 -8.21 -39.96
CA GLY A 121 6.74 -8.75 -40.03
C GLY A 121 6.51 -10.02 -39.21
N HIS A 122 7.41 -10.36 -38.27
CA HIS A 122 7.24 -11.46 -37.34
C HIS A 122 6.65 -10.96 -36.00
N GLU A 123 5.67 -11.69 -35.49
CA GLU A 123 5.14 -11.45 -34.14
C GLU A 123 6.12 -11.98 -33.09
N THR A 124 6.56 -11.11 -32.20
CA THR A 124 7.35 -11.43 -31.01
C THR A 124 6.65 -10.84 -29.78
N GLU A 125 6.87 -11.41 -28.60
CA GLU A 125 6.36 -10.85 -27.37
C GLU A 125 7.31 -9.81 -26.77
N VAL A 126 6.79 -8.86 -25.98
CA VAL A 126 7.63 -7.86 -25.26
C VAL A 126 8.69 -8.55 -24.41
N MET A 127 8.37 -9.72 -23.87
CA MET A 127 9.29 -10.53 -23.05
C MET A 127 10.56 -10.93 -23.82
N ASP A 128 10.43 -11.22 -25.11
CA ASP A 128 11.56 -11.64 -25.97
C ASP A 128 12.54 -10.49 -26.28
N LEU A 129 12.11 -9.25 -26.08
CA LEU A 129 12.95 -8.06 -26.29
C LEU A 129 13.71 -7.64 -25.01
N LEU A 130 13.42 -8.27 -23.86
CA LEU A 130 14.13 -7.97 -22.63
C LEU A 130 15.46 -8.71 -22.60
N GLU A 131 16.54 -7.95 -22.61
CA GLU A 131 17.88 -8.48 -22.42
C GLU A 131 18.11 -8.78 -20.93
N ASP A 132 18.65 -9.97 -20.63
CA ASP A 132 19.12 -10.29 -19.31
C ASP A 132 20.53 -9.70 -19.10
N GLU A 133 20.61 -8.59 -18.40
CA GLU A 133 21.87 -7.91 -18.07
C GLU A 133 22.84 -8.80 -17.26
N ASN A 134 22.34 -9.89 -16.66
CA ASN A 134 23.13 -10.81 -15.85
C ASN A 134 23.46 -12.13 -16.54
N ALA A 135 22.99 -12.37 -17.76
CA ALA A 135 23.21 -13.62 -18.49
C ALA A 135 24.72 -13.97 -18.65
N GLY A 136 25.57 -12.96 -18.81
CA GLY A 136 27.03 -13.16 -18.91
C GLY A 136 27.75 -13.45 -17.58
N ARG A 137 27.18 -13.12 -16.43
CA ARG A 137 27.81 -13.32 -15.13
C ARG A 137 27.84 -14.78 -14.67
N LEU A 138 26.85 -15.57 -15.09
CA LEU A 138 26.79 -17.00 -14.75
C LEU A 138 27.89 -17.80 -15.44
N GLU A 139 28.32 -17.41 -16.64
CA GLU A 139 29.43 -18.06 -17.37
C GLU A 139 30.77 -17.74 -16.70
N GLU A 140 31.01 -16.50 -16.25
CA GLU A 140 32.24 -16.09 -15.57
C GLU A 140 32.41 -16.75 -14.20
N ASP A 141 31.32 -17.02 -13.47
CA ASP A 141 31.37 -17.70 -12.16
C ASP A 141 31.54 -19.21 -12.26
N CYS A 142 31.24 -19.83 -13.40
CA CYS A 142 31.44 -21.24 -13.65
C CYS A 142 32.85 -21.59 -14.12
N GLU A 143 33.64 -20.63 -14.60
CA GLU A 143 35.05 -20.84 -15.09
C GLU A 143 36.10 -20.66 -13.98
N LYS A 144 35.72 -20.35 -12.75
CA LYS A 144 36.63 -20.28 -11.57
C LYS A 144 36.49 -21.49 -10.66
#